data_1587cfd93e3f12b96d5a698c07c92909
#
_entry.id   1587cfd93e3f12b96d5a698c07c92909
#
_cell.length_a   1.000
_cell.length_b   1.000
_cell.length_c   1.000
_cell.angle_alpha   90.00
_cell.angle_beta   90.00
_cell.angle_gamma   90.00
#
_symmetry.space_group_name_H-M   'P 1'
#
loop_
_entity.id
_entity.type
_entity.pdbx_description
1 polymer ?
#
loop_
_entity_poly.entity_id
_entity_poly.type
_entity_poly.pdbx_seq_one_letter_code
_entity_poly.pdbx_strand_id
1 'polypeptide(L)'
;MNACISIISSRTKCLPLCLESLWNSWNNRYNYPVYVHYFDDIYDSKETRKEITSKTKQTVIFNRVEYKTPNIPDNELYYNRKDLWYVNTGRFTIHRKGYLHMCHFTSNMGISEDSIELKYDYVLTNDDESGYPVLYDENPFEILKSNDKYIGALFVGQRLKNGAPHQGHLDTRVGLWDFFKNYVTENNISPKSTKLQKLLLDPNGENNYHYLEWCDSYVINTEMFNLPEWKNWIAAVNNSCGIYKYRWGDNEIITLFAYMIQEEIFNLRKDD
;
A
#
# COMPACT_ATOMS: atom_id res chain seq x y z
N MET A 1 19.41 10.09 8.86
CA MET A 1 18.32 9.11 8.61
C MET A 1 18.58 8.47 7.26
N ASN A 2 18.69 7.16 7.19
CA ASN A 2 18.81 6.41 5.93
C ASN A 2 17.39 6.01 5.49
N ALA A 3 16.77 6.80 4.58
CA ALA A 3 15.39 6.62 4.15
C ALA A 3 15.21 6.91 2.67
N CYS A 4 14.14 6.36 2.08
CA CYS A 4 13.74 6.64 0.71
C CYS A 4 12.22 6.80 0.59
N ILE A 5 11.80 7.28 -0.57
CA ILE A 5 10.40 7.40 -0.95
C ILE A 5 10.17 6.48 -2.14
N SER A 6 9.17 5.63 -2.06
CA SER A 6 8.80 4.62 -3.06
C SER A 6 7.45 5.00 -3.63
N ILE A 7 7.41 5.40 -4.90
CA ILE A 7 6.20 5.77 -5.63
C ILE A 7 5.98 4.75 -6.73
N ILE A 8 4.77 4.20 -6.81
CA ILE A 8 4.37 3.40 -7.94
C ILE A 8 3.58 4.27 -8.92
N SER A 9 3.94 4.23 -10.21
CA SER A 9 3.35 5.13 -11.19
C SER A 9 3.13 4.48 -12.54
N SER A 10 1.98 4.80 -13.13
CA SER A 10 1.61 4.45 -14.50
C SER A 10 1.11 5.66 -15.29
N ARG A 11 1.28 6.88 -14.77
CA ARG A 11 0.63 8.10 -15.30
C ARG A 11 1.60 9.28 -15.37
N THR A 12 2.05 9.58 -16.58
CA THR A 12 2.99 10.69 -16.81
C THR A 12 2.45 12.08 -16.41
N LYS A 13 1.13 12.22 -16.33
CA LYS A 13 0.50 13.50 -15.94
C LYS A 13 0.43 13.71 -14.43
N CYS A 14 0.24 12.64 -13.66
CA CYS A 14 0.07 12.72 -12.21
C CYS A 14 1.42 12.81 -11.50
N LEU A 15 2.40 12.01 -11.94
CA LEU A 15 3.70 11.93 -11.29
C LEU A 15 4.41 13.28 -11.09
N PRO A 16 4.48 14.21 -12.08
CA PRO A 16 5.11 15.51 -11.86
C PRO A 16 4.47 16.32 -10.73
N LEU A 17 3.13 16.29 -10.64
CA LEU A 17 2.38 16.99 -9.59
C LEU A 17 2.63 16.38 -8.21
N CYS A 18 2.69 15.04 -8.13
CA CYS A 18 3.04 14.34 -6.92
C CYS A 18 4.45 14.70 -6.46
N LEU A 19 5.43 14.67 -7.36
CA LEU A 19 6.83 15.03 -7.06
C LEU A 19 6.98 16.49 -6.62
N GLU A 20 6.29 17.41 -7.27
CA GLU A 20 6.27 18.83 -6.89
C GLU A 20 5.65 19.04 -5.52
N SER A 21 4.51 18.40 -5.26
CA SER A 21 3.83 18.44 -3.97
C SER A 21 4.72 17.90 -2.85
N LEU A 22 5.33 16.73 -3.07
CA LEU A 22 6.26 16.12 -2.13
C LEU A 22 7.45 17.02 -1.81
N TRP A 23 8.06 17.61 -2.84
CA TRP A 23 9.17 18.54 -2.67
C TRP A 23 8.78 19.75 -1.85
N ASN A 24 7.67 20.38 -2.20
CA ASN A 24 7.22 21.61 -1.55
C ASN A 24 6.72 21.40 -0.12
N SER A 25 6.18 20.22 0.19
CA SER A 25 5.66 19.93 1.52
C SER A 25 6.76 19.70 2.57
N TRP A 26 7.76 18.88 2.26
CA TRP A 26 8.80 18.55 3.25
C TRP A 26 10.14 18.04 2.68
N ASN A 27 10.15 17.35 1.53
CA ASN A 27 11.37 16.69 1.05
C ASN A 27 12.47 17.67 0.61
N ASN A 28 12.14 18.94 0.37
CA ASN A 28 13.12 19.99 0.08
C ASN A 28 14.12 20.24 1.24
N ARG A 29 13.75 19.86 2.46
CA ARG A 29 14.61 19.98 3.65
C ARG A 29 15.55 18.81 3.84
N TYR A 30 15.18 17.63 3.32
CA TYR A 30 15.88 16.37 3.61
C TYR A 30 16.48 15.73 2.37
N ASN A 31 15.89 15.98 1.19
CA ASN A 31 16.31 15.45 -0.12
C ASN A 31 16.49 13.93 -0.13
N TYR A 32 15.54 13.20 0.45
CA TYR A 32 15.48 11.75 0.35
C TYR A 32 15.28 11.33 -1.11
N PRO A 33 15.99 10.28 -1.58
CA PRO A 33 15.81 9.79 -2.94
C PRO A 33 14.40 9.26 -3.15
N VAL A 34 13.84 9.55 -4.32
CA VAL A 34 12.52 9.09 -4.75
C VAL A 34 12.69 8.02 -5.81
N TYR A 35 12.26 6.81 -5.52
CA TYR A 35 12.19 5.72 -6.48
C TYR A 35 10.80 5.70 -7.12
N VAL A 36 10.76 5.78 -8.44
CA VAL A 36 9.53 5.67 -9.24
C VAL A 36 9.50 4.29 -9.87
N HIS A 37 8.69 3.41 -9.31
CA HIS A 37 8.47 2.06 -9.83
C HIS A 37 7.40 2.09 -10.92
N TYR A 38 7.63 1.37 -12.03
CA TYR A 38 6.71 1.32 -13.15
C TYR A 38 6.81 -0.02 -13.88
N PHE A 39 5.71 -0.45 -14.51
CA PHE A 39 5.62 -1.77 -15.14
C PHE A 39 5.76 -1.74 -16.66
N ASP A 40 5.16 -0.75 -17.29
CA ASP A 40 5.14 -0.62 -18.75
C ASP A 40 6.35 0.19 -19.25
N ASP A 41 6.42 0.45 -20.55
CA ASP A 41 7.48 1.23 -21.18
C ASP A 41 7.31 2.76 -21.04
N ILE A 42 6.30 3.18 -20.27
CA ILE A 42 5.86 4.59 -20.15
C ILE A 42 6.99 5.56 -19.72
N TYR A 43 7.95 5.06 -18.94
CA TYR A 43 9.11 5.84 -18.48
C TYR A 43 10.44 5.33 -19.06
N ASP A 44 10.46 4.53 -20.11
CA ASP A 44 11.71 4.04 -20.72
C ASP A 44 12.42 5.13 -21.53
N SER A 45 11.66 6.09 -22.09
CA SER A 45 12.21 7.21 -22.83
C SER A 45 13.00 8.16 -21.92
N LYS A 46 14.22 8.49 -22.33
CA LYS A 46 15.06 9.47 -21.65
C LYS A 46 14.45 10.86 -21.65
N GLU A 47 13.73 11.20 -22.70
CA GLU A 47 13.04 12.48 -22.89
C GLU A 47 11.91 12.61 -21.86
N THR A 48 11.08 11.57 -21.72
CA THR A 48 9.99 11.55 -20.72
C THR A 48 10.55 11.70 -19.31
N ARG A 49 11.60 10.95 -18.95
CA ARG A 49 12.24 11.06 -17.64
C ARG A 49 12.80 12.45 -17.40
N LYS A 50 13.49 13.03 -18.42
CA LYS A 50 14.04 14.38 -18.34
C LYS A 50 12.96 15.44 -18.17
N GLU A 51 11.84 15.33 -18.88
CA GLU A 51 10.71 16.23 -18.73
C GLU A 51 10.17 16.20 -17.29
N ILE A 52 9.94 14.99 -16.74
CA ILE A 52 9.43 14.82 -15.38
C ILE A 52 10.41 15.38 -14.35
N THR A 53 11.70 15.01 -14.45
CA THR A 53 12.70 15.42 -13.46
C THR A 53 13.06 16.91 -13.56
N SER A 54 12.82 17.57 -14.70
CA SER A 54 13.03 19.01 -14.83
C SER A 54 12.09 19.85 -13.96
N LYS A 55 10.98 19.27 -13.51
CA LYS A 55 9.94 19.93 -12.69
C LYS A 55 10.19 19.78 -11.17
N THR A 56 11.22 19.04 -10.79
CA THR A 56 11.57 18.84 -9.37
C THR A 56 13.07 18.97 -9.16
N LYS A 57 13.48 19.31 -7.93
CA LYS A 57 14.92 19.40 -7.54
C LYS A 57 15.37 18.15 -6.79
N GLN A 58 14.47 17.25 -6.46
CA GLN A 58 14.81 16.03 -5.71
C GLN A 58 15.45 14.98 -6.62
N THR A 59 16.19 14.07 -6.02
CA THR A 59 16.78 12.92 -6.72
C THR A 59 15.67 11.92 -7.05
N VAL A 60 15.39 11.75 -8.34
CA VAL A 60 14.38 10.79 -8.84
C VAL A 60 15.07 9.67 -9.60
N ILE A 61 14.79 8.43 -9.20
CA ILE A 61 15.35 7.20 -9.77
C ILE A 61 14.20 6.36 -10.32
N PHE A 62 14.20 6.12 -11.64
CA PHE A 62 13.21 5.29 -12.28
C PHE A 62 13.61 3.82 -12.22
N ASN A 63 12.73 2.98 -11.67
CA ASN A 63 12.94 1.56 -11.52
C ASN A 63 11.84 0.76 -12.24
N ARG A 64 12.21 0.11 -13.35
CA ARG A 64 11.29 -0.77 -14.06
C ARG A 64 11.11 -2.06 -13.30
N VAL A 65 9.87 -2.44 -13.09
CA VAL A 65 9.46 -3.66 -12.39
C VAL A 65 8.79 -4.62 -13.37
N GLU A 66 9.11 -5.89 -13.28
CA GLU A 66 8.48 -6.90 -14.12
C GLU A 66 7.13 -7.35 -13.55
N TYR A 67 6.19 -7.62 -14.45
CA TYR A 67 4.93 -8.25 -14.10
C TYR A 67 5.15 -9.68 -13.61
N LYS A 68 4.68 -9.98 -12.40
CA LYS A 68 4.62 -11.35 -11.89
C LYS A 68 3.18 -11.86 -12.03
N THR A 69 2.92 -12.64 -13.09
CA THR A 69 1.60 -13.26 -13.27
C THR A 69 1.53 -14.53 -12.42
N PRO A 70 0.49 -14.70 -11.60
CA PRO A 70 0.32 -15.92 -10.82
C PRO A 70 0.02 -17.11 -11.75
N ASN A 71 0.40 -18.29 -11.30
CA ASN A 71 0.07 -19.54 -12.01
C ASN A 71 -1.35 -19.98 -11.65
N ILE A 72 -2.34 -19.29 -12.20
CA ILE A 72 -3.77 -19.61 -12.04
C ILE A 72 -4.44 -19.61 -13.41
N PRO A 73 -5.56 -20.36 -13.60
CA PRO A 73 -6.32 -20.37 -14.83
C PRO A 73 -6.81 -18.96 -15.22
N ASP A 74 -6.77 -18.66 -16.50
CA ASP A 74 -7.18 -17.34 -17.03
C ASP A 74 -8.61 -16.94 -16.65
N ASN A 75 -9.52 -17.89 -16.54
CA ASN A 75 -10.90 -17.66 -16.15
C ASN A 75 -11.07 -17.35 -14.64
N GLU A 76 -10.06 -17.58 -13.82
CA GLU A 76 -10.02 -17.23 -12.42
C GLU A 76 -9.45 -15.84 -12.19
N LEU A 77 -8.75 -15.25 -13.16
CA LEU A 77 -8.22 -13.91 -13.08
C LEU A 77 -9.35 -12.88 -13.01
N TYR A 78 -9.27 -11.97 -12.06
CA TYR A 78 -10.29 -10.95 -11.79
C TYR A 78 -10.80 -10.24 -13.05
N TYR A 79 -9.92 -9.80 -13.92
CA TYR A 79 -10.28 -9.06 -15.14
C TYR A 79 -10.95 -9.92 -16.22
N ASN A 80 -10.93 -11.24 -16.08
CA ASN A 80 -11.63 -12.19 -16.95
C ASN A 80 -12.93 -12.74 -16.34
N ARG A 81 -13.18 -12.46 -15.05
CA ARG A 81 -14.36 -12.96 -14.33
C ARG A 81 -15.58 -12.09 -14.61
N LYS A 82 -16.65 -12.76 -15.05
CA LYS A 82 -17.96 -12.13 -15.32
C LYS A 82 -19.00 -12.40 -14.21
N ASP A 83 -18.69 -13.34 -13.32
CA ASP A 83 -19.55 -13.78 -12.23
C ASP A 83 -19.50 -12.84 -11.01
N LEU A 84 -18.48 -12.03 -10.89
CA LEU A 84 -18.35 -11.09 -9.80
C LEU A 84 -19.30 -9.92 -10.02
N TRP A 85 -20.23 -9.70 -9.07
CA TRP A 85 -21.31 -8.72 -9.17
C TRP A 85 -20.83 -7.29 -9.46
N TYR A 86 -19.69 -6.91 -8.95
CA TYR A 86 -19.10 -5.58 -9.13
C TYR A 86 -18.45 -5.38 -10.50
N VAL A 87 -18.07 -6.47 -11.20
CA VAL A 87 -17.59 -6.40 -12.59
C VAL A 87 -18.73 -5.97 -13.51
N ASN A 88 -19.96 -6.33 -13.19
CA ASN A 88 -21.15 -6.03 -13.99
C ASN A 88 -21.71 -4.62 -13.77
N THR A 89 -21.25 -3.88 -12.76
CA THR A 89 -21.77 -2.53 -12.47
C THR A 89 -21.20 -1.44 -13.39
N GLY A 90 -20.33 -1.77 -14.32
CA GLY A 90 -19.72 -0.84 -15.28
C GLY A 90 -18.71 0.15 -14.66
N ARG A 91 -18.63 0.24 -13.35
CA ARG A 91 -17.73 1.19 -12.66
C ARG A 91 -16.27 0.76 -12.68
N PHE A 92 -16.00 -0.54 -12.79
CA PHE A 92 -14.66 -1.10 -12.64
C PHE A 92 -14.22 -2.03 -13.77
N THR A 93 -14.95 -2.08 -14.88
CA THR A 93 -14.65 -2.91 -16.07
C THR A 93 -13.28 -2.64 -16.71
N ILE A 94 -12.54 -1.67 -16.23
CA ILE A 94 -11.28 -1.20 -16.84
C ILE A 94 -10.07 -1.64 -16.01
N HIS A 95 -10.24 -2.49 -15.05
CA HIS A 95 -9.16 -2.83 -14.15
C HIS A 95 -8.48 -4.09 -14.55
N ARG A 96 -7.84 -3.84 -15.35
CA ARG A 96 -6.49 -3.29 -15.42
C ARG A 96 -5.56 -4.20 -14.65
N LYS A 97 -5.01 -5.05 -15.48
CA LYS A 97 -3.86 -5.88 -15.14
C LYS A 97 -2.84 -5.08 -14.30
N GLY A 98 -2.58 -3.82 -14.69
CA GLY A 98 -1.67 -2.92 -13.99
C GLY A 98 -2.01 -2.67 -12.52
N TYR A 99 -3.30 -2.50 -12.18
CA TYR A 99 -3.71 -2.30 -10.78
C TYR A 99 -3.40 -3.53 -9.90
N LEU A 100 -3.69 -4.73 -10.39
CA LEU A 100 -3.41 -5.96 -9.63
C LEU A 100 -1.91 -6.17 -9.42
N HIS A 101 -1.10 -5.82 -10.42
CA HIS A 101 0.36 -5.88 -10.31
C HIS A 101 0.89 -4.82 -9.35
N MET A 102 0.29 -3.64 -9.33
CA MET A 102 0.62 -2.60 -8.36
C MET A 102 0.33 -3.09 -6.94
N CYS A 103 -0.88 -3.59 -6.66
CA CYS A 103 -1.22 -4.15 -5.35
C CYS A 103 -0.29 -5.31 -4.96
N HIS A 104 0.06 -6.18 -5.91
CA HIS A 104 1.01 -7.26 -5.67
C HIS A 104 2.40 -6.72 -5.34
N PHE A 105 2.91 -5.76 -6.10
CA PHE A 105 4.22 -5.15 -5.86
C PHE A 105 4.28 -4.51 -4.48
N THR A 106 3.32 -3.65 -4.15
CA THR A 106 3.29 -2.94 -2.86
C THR A 106 3.16 -3.90 -1.68
N SER A 107 2.30 -4.93 -1.77
CA SER A 107 2.16 -5.95 -0.74
C SER A 107 3.40 -6.84 -0.58
N ASN A 108 4.22 -6.99 -1.62
CA ASN A 108 5.44 -7.82 -1.60
C ASN A 108 6.72 -7.02 -1.34
N MET A 109 6.59 -5.77 -0.94
CA MET A 109 7.73 -4.92 -0.59
C MET A 109 8.57 -5.59 0.49
N GLY A 110 9.88 -5.63 0.29
CA GLY A 110 10.81 -6.27 1.22
C GLY A 110 10.79 -7.82 1.24
N ILE A 111 10.03 -8.49 0.36
CA ILE A 111 10.04 -9.96 0.26
C ILE A 111 11.19 -10.47 -0.59
N SER A 112 11.52 -9.77 -1.68
CA SER A 112 12.71 -10.09 -2.48
C SER A 112 13.94 -9.49 -1.85
N GLU A 113 15.04 -10.24 -1.80
CA GLU A 113 16.34 -9.74 -1.32
C GLU A 113 16.87 -8.56 -2.18
N ASP A 114 16.43 -8.47 -3.43
CA ASP A 114 16.75 -7.38 -4.35
C ASP A 114 15.86 -6.15 -4.19
N SER A 115 14.92 -6.17 -3.23
CA SER A 115 14.05 -5.03 -2.97
C SER A 115 14.86 -3.79 -2.63
N ILE A 116 14.60 -2.71 -3.36
CA ILE A 116 15.32 -1.43 -3.18
C ILE A 116 15.11 -0.91 -1.76
N GLU A 117 13.93 -1.10 -1.23
CA GLU A 117 13.50 -0.63 0.09
C GLU A 117 14.36 -1.23 1.22
N LEU A 118 14.87 -2.45 1.05
CA LEU A 118 15.75 -3.10 2.03
C LEU A 118 17.13 -2.44 2.17
N LYS A 119 17.50 -1.52 1.29
CA LYS A 119 18.74 -0.73 1.38
C LYS A 119 18.63 0.45 2.34
N TYR A 120 17.43 0.70 2.85
CA TYR A 120 17.07 1.82 3.70
C TYR A 120 16.50 1.35 5.02
N ASP A 121 16.62 2.17 6.06
CA ASP A 121 16.04 1.88 7.37
C ASP A 121 14.54 2.22 7.38
N TYR A 122 14.13 3.18 6.55
CA TYR A 122 12.74 3.64 6.45
C TYR A 122 12.34 3.87 4.99
N VAL A 123 11.08 3.58 4.69
CA VAL A 123 10.48 3.87 3.39
C VAL A 123 9.12 4.55 3.56
N LEU A 124 8.86 5.59 2.77
CA LEU A 124 7.53 6.13 2.55
C LEU A 124 6.99 5.55 1.24
N THR A 125 5.86 4.86 1.30
CA THR A 125 5.13 4.39 0.12
C THR A 125 4.06 5.38 -0.28
N ASN A 126 3.87 5.60 -1.57
CA ASN A 126 2.87 6.54 -2.06
C ASN A 126 2.41 6.21 -3.48
N ASP A 127 1.17 6.58 -3.80
CA ASP A 127 0.65 6.56 -5.16
C ASP A 127 0.98 7.86 -5.90
N ASP A 128 1.08 7.80 -7.24
CA ASP A 128 1.37 8.96 -8.07
C ASP A 128 0.20 9.99 -8.14
N GLU A 129 -0.99 9.61 -7.64
CA GLU A 129 -2.15 10.52 -7.51
C GLU A 129 -2.19 11.25 -6.17
N SER A 130 -1.46 10.76 -5.17
CA SER A 130 -1.50 11.33 -3.85
C SER A 130 -0.78 12.67 -3.83
N GLY A 131 -1.51 13.69 -3.42
CA GLY A 131 -0.94 15.00 -3.13
C GLY A 131 -0.57 15.11 -1.67
N TYR A 132 0.39 15.97 -1.37
CA TYR A 132 0.75 16.33 0.00
C TYR A 132 0.14 17.71 0.32
N PRO A 133 -1.10 17.75 0.82
CA PRO A 133 -1.84 19.02 0.94
C PRO A 133 -1.33 19.92 2.05
N VAL A 134 -0.43 19.44 2.90
CA VAL A 134 0.03 20.16 4.08
C VAL A 134 1.55 20.14 4.14
N LEU A 135 2.13 21.27 4.53
CA LEU A 135 3.53 21.35 4.92
C LEU A 135 3.73 20.54 6.20
N TYR A 136 4.62 19.58 6.17
CA TYR A 136 5.05 18.86 7.35
C TYR A 136 6.25 19.59 7.94
N ASP A 137 6.13 20.08 9.16
CA ASP A 137 7.24 20.75 9.84
C ASP A 137 8.26 19.76 10.38
N GLU A 138 7.85 18.53 10.63
CA GLU A 138 8.69 17.48 11.17
C GLU A 138 8.97 16.38 10.11
N ASN A 139 10.06 15.66 10.31
CA ASN A 139 10.43 14.54 9.47
C ASN A 139 9.58 13.30 9.83
N PRO A 140 8.74 12.78 8.93
CA PRO A 140 7.87 11.65 9.24
C PRO A 140 8.63 10.38 9.64
N PHE A 141 9.83 10.18 9.13
CA PHE A 141 10.67 9.05 9.49
C PHE A 141 11.21 9.17 10.93
N GLU A 142 11.57 10.37 11.35
CA GLU A 142 12.03 10.62 12.73
C GLU A 142 10.90 10.50 13.74
N ILE A 143 9.69 10.93 13.35
CA ILE A 143 8.49 10.74 14.18
C ILE A 143 8.24 9.25 14.38
N LEU A 144 8.22 8.45 13.32
CA LEU A 144 8.01 7.01 13.42
C LEU A 144 9.07 6.35 14.31
N LYS A 145 10.33 6.71 14.10
CA LYS A 145 11.47 6.20 14.88
C LYS A 145 11.34 6.51 16.36
N SER A 146 11.03 7.78 16.71
CA SER A 146 10.95 8.23 18.11
C SER A 146 9.79 7.58 18.88
N ASN A 147 8.79 7.06 18.17
CA ASN A 147 7.65 6.37 18.75
C ASN A 147 7.78 4.84 18.72
N ASP A 148 8.91 4.30 18.26
CA ASP A 148 9.20 2.87 18.21
C ASP A 148 8.07 2.06 17.50
N LYS A 149 7.65 2.53 16.33
CA LYS A 149 6.61 1.92 15.53
C LYS A 149 7.16 1.34 14.23
N TYR A 150 6.55 0.25 13.77
CA TYR A 150 6.86 -0.33 12.46
C TYR A 150 6.16 0.39 11.32
N ILE A 151 4.91 0.78 11.52
CA ILE A 151 4.09 1.41 10.49
C ILE A 151 3.41 2.65 11.06
N GLY A 152 3.53 3.74 10.34
CA GLY A 152 2.76 4.96 10.52
C GLY A 152 2.19 5.46 9.20
N ALA A 153 1.28 6.39 9.28
CA ALA A 153 0.62 6.97 8.13
C ALA A 153 0.68 8.49 8.16
N LEU A 154 0.88 9.10 7.01
CA LEU A 154 0.78 10.55 6.86
C LEU A 154 -0.66 11.05 6.97
N PHE A 155 -1.59 10.18 6.68
CA PHE A 155 -3.02 10.42 6.83
C PHE A 155 -3.69 9.12 7.26
N VAL A 156 -4.32 9.12 8.42
CA VAL A 156 -5.11 8.01 8.93
C VAL A 156 -6.58 8.40 8.88
N GLY A 157 -7.39 7.59 8.26
CA GLY A 157 -8.81 7.88 8.11
C GLY A 157 -9.65 6.65 7.91
N GLN A 158 -10.95 6.81 8.11
CA GLN A 158 -11.92 5.77 7.80
C GLN A 158 -12.47 5.97 6.41
N ARG A 159 -12.50 4.91 5.61
CA ARG A 159 -13.12 4.93 4.27
C ARG A 159 -14.64 4.90 4.36
N LEU A 160 -15.20 5.93 4.99
CA LEU A 160 -16.63 6.06 5.12
C LEU A 160 -17.15 7.21 4.25
N LYS A 161 -18.21 6.95 3.50
CA LYS A 161 -18.99 7.98 2.85
C LYS A 161 -20.37 7.99 3.49
N ASN A 162 -20.74 9.10 4.15
CA ASN A 162 -22.00 9.23 4.88
C ASN A 162 -22.22 8.13 5.94
N GLY A 163 -21.14 7.72 6.63
CA GLY A 163 -21.19 6.68 7.66
C GLY A 163 -21.26 5.23 7.13
N ALA A 164 -21.18 5.02 5.83
CA ALA A 164 -21.13 3.70 5.20
C ALA A 164 -19.82 3.50 4.42
N PRO A 165 -19.30 2.26 4.30
CA PRO A 165 -18.12 1.97 3.49
C PRO A 165 -18.31 2.43 2.05
N HIS A 166 -17.30 3.04 1.47
CA HIS A 166 -17.33 3.38 0.05
C HIS A 166 -17.29 2.10 -0.78
N GLN A 167 -18.17 2.00 -1.79
CA GLN A 167 -18.33 0.78 -2.61
C GLN A 167 -17.00 0.27 -3.20
N GLY A 168 -16.13 1.17 -3.67
CA GLY A 168 -14.83 0.79 -4.22
C GLY A 168 -13.93 0.06 -3.23
N HIS A 169 -14.12 0.26 -1.93
CA HIS A 169 -13.38 -0.43 -0.89
C HIS A 169 -13.94 -1.82 -0.57
N LEU A 170 -15.24 -2.00 -0.71
CA LEU A 170 -15.84 -3.33 -0.62
C LEU A 170 -15.32 -4.23 -1.73
N ASP A 171 -15.10 -3.67 -2.91
CA ASP A 171 -14.60 -4.41 -4.09
C ASP A 171 -13.14 -4.87 -3.94
N THR A 172 -12.33 -4.21 -3.09
CA THR A 172 -10.92 -4.56 -2.87
C THR A 172 -10.68 -5.55 -1.74
N ARG A 173 -11.73 -6.11 -1.16
CA ARG A 173 -11.63 -6.98 0.03
C ARG A 173 -12.55 -8.19 0.05
N VAL A 174 -13.15 -8.53 -1.09
CA VAL A 174 -14.04 -9.69 -1.19
C VAL A 174 -13.35 -10.96 -0.71
N GLY A 175 -13.88 -11.57 0.36
CA GLY A 175 -13.35 -12.77 0.99
C GLY A 175 -12.02 -12.58 1.74
N LEU A 176 -11.45 -11.36 1.77
CA LEU A 176 -10.19 -11.10 2.48
C LEU A 176 -10.35 -11.24 3.99
N TRP A 177 -11.51 -10.81 4.55
CA TRP A 177 -11.76 -10.94 5.98
C TRP A 177 -11.81 -12.39 6.44
N ASP A 178 -12.54 -13.25 5.74
CA ASP A 178 -12.61 -14.68 6.07
C ASP A 178 -11.26 -15.35 5.92
N PHE A 179 -10.53 -15.01 4.87
CA PHE A 179 -9.17 -15.50 4.69
C PHE A 179 -8.26 -15.09 5.84
N PHE A 180 -8.29 -13.83 6.24
CA PHE A 180 -7.49 -13.32 7.37
C PHE A 180 -7.88 -13.99 8.69
N LYS A 181 -9.16 -14.12 8.97
CA LYS A 181 -9.68 -14.78 10.17
C LYS A 181 -9.21 -16.24 10.27
N ASN A 182 -9.30 -16.98 9.17
CA ASN A 182 -8.78 -18.35 9.09
C ASN A 182 -7.28 -18.39 9.32
N TYR A 183 -6.52 -17.51 8.66
CA TYR A 183 -5.07 -17.42 8.82
C TYR A 183 -4.67 -17.18 10.29
N VAL A 184 -5.29 -16.24 10.96
CA VAL A 184 -5.03 -15.93 12.37
C VAL A 184 -5.35 -17.13 13.26
N THR A 185 -6.48 -17.81 13.00
CA THR A 185 -6.93 -18.96 13.77
C THR A 185 -6.01 -20.18 13.59
N GLU A 186 -5.70 -20.54 12.35
CA GLU A 186 -4.88 -21.70 11.99
C GLU A 186 -3.44 -21.58 12.48
N ASN A 187 -2.92 -20.35 12.53
CA ASN A 187 -1.56 -20.08 12.99
C ASN A 187 -1.49 -19.69 14.48
N ASN A 188 -2.61 -19.75 15.23
CA ASN A 188 -2.69 -19.38 16.65
C ASN A 188 -2.14 -17.96 16.93
N ILE A 189 -2.42 -17.00 16.04
CA ILE A 189 -1.94 -15.63 16.17
C ILE A 189 -2.88 -14.85 17.10
N SER A 190 -2.30 -14.17 18.09
CA SER A 190 -3.02 -13.17 18.89
C SER A 190 -2.61 -11.78 18.42
N PRO A 191 -3.46 -11.06 17.66
CA PRO A 191 -3.14 -9.71 17.21
C PRO A 191 -2.83 -8.80 18.40
N LYS A 192 -1.92 -7.85 18.22
CA LYS A 192 -1.62 -6.86 19.27
C LYS A 192 -2.76 -5.84 19.43
N SER A 193 -3.44 -5.52 18.35
CA SER A 193 -4.55 -4.57 18.38
C SER A 193 -5.78 -5.10 19.10
N THR A 194 -6.17 -4.42 20.18
CA THR A 194 -7.42 -4.69 20.91
C THR A 194 -8.66 -4.44 20.03
N LYS A 195 -8.59 -3.49 19.10
CA LYS A 195 -9.63 -3.21 18.12
C LYS A 195 -9.82 -4.40 17.17
N LEU A 196 -8.72 -4.94 16.64
CA LEU A 196 -8.76 -6.11 15.76
C LEU A 196 -9.23 -7.37 16.50
N GLN A 197 -8.78 -7.59 17.74
CA GLN A 197 -9.24 -8.71 18.56
C GLN A 197 -10.77 -8.70 18.75
N LYS A 198 -11.35 -7.53 19.03
CA LYS A 198 -12.81 -7.37 19.17
C LYS A 198 -13.54 -7.70 17.86
N LEU A 199 -13.01 -7.24 16.72
CA LEU A 199 -13.60 -7.54 15.42
C LEU A 199 -13.54 -9.02 15.06
N LEU A 200 -12.48 -9.74 15.44
CA LEU A 200 -12.36 -11.19 15.22
C LEU A 200 -13.41 -12.00 16.01
N LEU A 201 -13.83 -11.48 17.16
CA LEU A 201 -14.88 -12.08 18.00
C LEU A 201 -16.29 -11.64 17.62
N ASP A 202 -16.42 -10.57 16.83
CA ASP A 202 -17.72 -10.06 16.41
C ASP A 202 -18.31 -10.94 15.29
N PRO A 203 -19.53 -11.48 15.45
CA PRO A 203 -20.22 -12.20 14.37
C PRO A 203 -20.41 -11.38 13.08
N ASN A 204 -20.43 -10.05 13.21
CA ASN A 204 -20.51 -9.10 12.10
C ASN A 204 -19.15 -8.49 11.73
N GLY A 205 -18.06 -9.09 12.16
CA GLY A 205 -16.70 -8.55 11.96
C GLY A 205 -16.38 -8.26 10.50
N GLU A 206 -16.85 -9.07 9.55
CA GLU A 206 -16.74 -8.82 8.12
C GLU A 206 -17.32 -7.46 7.71
N ASN A 207 -18.48 -7.11 8.23
CA ASN A 207 -19.13 -5.83 7.95
C ASN A 207 -18.47 -4.66 8.67
N ASN A 208 -17.74 -4.93 9.74
CA ASN A 208 -17.19 -3.91 10.64
C ASN A 208 -15.68 -3.68 10.49
N TYR A 209 -14.92 -4.57 9.83
CA TYR A 209 -13.47 -4.37 9.74
C TYR A 209 -13.07 -3.17 8.87
N HIS A 210 -13.98 -2.61 8.08
CA HIS A 210 -13.77 -1.33 7.40
C HIS A 210 -13.61 -0.15 8.37
N TYR A 211 -13.93 -0.31 9.65
CA TYR A 211 -13.62 0.67 10.70
C TYR A 211 -12.17 0.61 11.17
N LEU A 212 -11.38 -0.38 10.74
CA LEU A 212 -9.94 -0.29 10.88
C LEU A 212 -9.45 0.90 10.04
N GLU A 213 -8.68 1.74 10.66
CA GLU A 213 -8.08 2.89 10.00
C GLU A 213 -7.12 2.42 8.91
N TRP A 214 -7.07 3.15 7.83
CA TRP A 214 -6.20 2.84 6.70
C TRP A 214 -5.65 4.14 6.10
N CYS A 215 -4.65 4.01 5.24
CA CYS A 215 -4.08 5.15 4.54
C CYS A 215 -3.60 4.76 3.15
N ASP A 216 -3.41 5.77 2.29
CA ASP A 216 -2.83 5.58 0.97
C ASP A 216 -1.30 5.76 0.98
N SER A 217 -0.73 6.26 2.10
CA SER A 217 0.69 6.57 2.21
C SER A 217 1.21 6.09 3.56
N TYR A 218 2.03 5.05 3.54
CA TYR A 218 2.65 4.46 4.72
C TYR A 218 4.11 4.90 4.86
N VAL A 219 4.49 5.20 6.09
CA VAL A 219 5.89 5.21 6.49
C VAL A 219 6.17 3.92 7.23
N ILE A 220 7.14 3.18 6.76
CA ILE A 220 7.48 1.84 7.23
C ILE A 220 8.93 1.83 7.73
N ASN A 221 9.15 1.32 8.94
CA ASN A 221 10.46 0.86 9.39
C ASN A 221 10.73 -0.48 8.68
N THR A 222 11.79 -0.55 7.87
CA THR A 222 12.08 -1.71 7.02
C THR A 222 12.45 -2.96 7.82
N GLU A 223 12.79 -2.85 9.10
CA GLU A 223 12.92 -4.00 10.00
C GLU A 223 11.64 -4.85 10.04
N MET A 224 10.48 -4.24 9.80
CA MET A 224 9.21 -4.96 9.65
C MET A 224 9.29 -6.07 8.61
N PHE A 225 9.98 -5.84 7.50
CA PHE A 225 10.11 -6.81 6.43
C PHE A 225 10.93 -8.06 6.82
N ASN A 226 11.72 -7.97 7.88
CA ASN A 226 12.48 -9.08 8.44
C ASN A 226 11.66 -9.95 9.40
N LEU A 227 10.51 -9.46 9.87
CA LEU A 227 9.64 -10.19 10.77
C LEU A 227 9.14 -11.49 10.11
N PRO A 228 9.24 -12.65 10.78
CA PRO A 228 8.66 -13.89 10.28
C PRO A 228 7.16 -13.75 10.00
N GLU A 229 6.45 -12.97 10.82
CA GLU A 229 5.02 -12.71 10.70
C GLU A 229 4.69 -12.03 9.38
N TRP A 230 5.49 -11.04 8.94
CA TRP A 230 5.33 -10.39 7.63
C TRP A 230 5.51 -11.39 6.49
N LYS A 231 6.63 -12.12 6.53
CA LYS A 231 6.97 -13.09 5.49
C LYS A 231 5.90 -14.18 5.35
N ASN A 232 5.42 -14.70 6.49
CA ASN A 232 4.38 -15.73 6.52
C ASN A 232 3.04 -15.20 6.03
N TRP A 233 2.65 -13.98 6.45
CA TRP A 233 1.41 -13.35 6.00
C TRP A 233 1.42 -13.13 4.49
N ILE A 234 2.48 -12.54 3.95
CA ILE A 234 2.57 -12.29 2.50
C ILE A 234 2.69 -13.59 1.71
N ALA A 235 3.37 -14.60 2.23
CA ALA A 235 3.37 -15.93 1.60
C ALA A 235 1.96 -16.53 1.54
N ALA A 236 1.17 -16.42 2.61
CA ALA A 236 -0.22 -16.89 2.62
C ALA A 236 -1.09 -16.10 1.62
N VAL A 237 -0.98 -14.77 1.57
CA VAL A 237 -1.67 -13.93 0.59
C VAL A 237 -1.31 -14.33 -0.85
N ASN A 238 -0.03 -14.53 -1.14
CA ASN A 238 0.44 -14.93 -2.46
C ASN A 238 -0.06 -16.32 -2.85
N ASN A 239 -0.02 -17.28 -1.93
CA ASN A 239 -0.50 -18.66 -2.17
C ASN A 239 -2.02 -18.68 -2.43
N SER A 240 -2.79 -17.80 -1.82
CA SER A 240 -4.23 -17.67 -2.09
C SER A 240 -4.54 -17.13 -3.49
N CYS A 241 -3.57 -16.40 -4.08
CA CYS A 241 -3.76 -15.60 -5.31
C CYS A 241 -4.90 -14.57 -5.20
N GLY A 242 -5.28 -14.16 -3.98
CA GLY A 242 -6.45 -13.33 -3.73
C GLY A 242 -6.40 -11.95 -4.40
N ILE A 243 -5.21 -11.36 -4.55
CA ILE A 243 -5.00 -10.11 -5.29
C ILE A 243 -5.49 -10.29 -6.75
N TYR A 244 -5.12 -11.40 -7.39
CA TYR A 244 -5.44 -11.64 -8.79
C TYR A 244 -6.82 -12.24 -9.01
N LYS A 245 -7.37 -12.98 -8.04
CA LYS A 245 -8.70 -13.63 -8.14
C LYS A 245 -9.83 -12.70 -7.71
N TYR A 246 -9.61 -11.87 -6.70
CA TYR A 246 -10.65 -11.09 -6.02
C TYR A 246 -10.34 -9.59 -5.95
N ARG A 247 -9.23 -9.16 -6.54
CA ARG A 247 -8.78 -7.77 -6.49
C ARG A 247 -8.49 -7.26 -5.07
N TRP A 248 -7.92 -8.10 -4.20
CA TRP A 248 -7.51 -7.60 -2.88
C TRP A 248 -6.54 -6.42 -3.01
N GLY A 249 -6.83 -5.36 -2.28
CA GLY A 249 -6.01 -4.16 -2.25
C GLY A 249 -4.79 -4.33 -1.33
N ASP A 250 -3.70 -3.73 -1.70
CA ASP A 250 -2.48 -3.70 -0.91
C ASP A 250 -2.68 -2.97 0.43
N ASN A 251 -3.45 -1.88 0.41
CA ASN A 251 -3.77 -1.13 1.63
C ASN A 251 -4.51 -1.98 2.67
N GLU A 252 -5.47 -2.80 2.25
CA GLU A 252 -6.18 -3.71 3.14
C GLU A 252 -5.26 -4.79 3.69
N ILE A 253 -4.37 -5.34 2.86
CA ILE A 253 -3.40 -6.38 3.26
C ILE A 253 -2.41 -5.82 4.29
N ILE A 254 -1.86 -4.64 4.04
CA ILE A 254 -0.91 -3.98 4.93
C ILE A 254 -1.58 -3.53 6.23
N THR A 255 -2.80 -2.98 6.14
CA THR A 255 -3.57 -2.57 7.31
C THR A 255 -3.83 -3.73 8.26
N LEU A 256 -4.33 -4.88 7.75
CA LEU A 256 -4.56 -6.07 8.58
C LEU A 256 -3.28 -6.54 9.26
N PHE A 257 -2.16 -6.53 8.53
CA PHE A 257 -0.87 -6.86 9.12
C PHE A 257 -0.44 -5.85 10.18
N ALA A 258 -0.58 -4.55 9.93
CA ALA A 258 -0.24 -3.52 10.90
C ALA A 258 -0.95 -3.74 12.24
N TYR A 259 -2.25 -4.05 12.21
CA TYR A 259 -3.02 -4.34 13.42
C TYR A 259 -2.71 -5.71 14.05
N MET A 260 -2.09 -6.63 13.31
CA MET A 260 -1.55 -7.86 13.92
C MET A 260 -0.35 -7.57 14.82
N ILE A 261 0.54 -6.67 14.41
CA ILE A 261 1.85 -6.46 15.07
C ILE A 261 1.93 -5.22 15.95
N GLN A 262 0.96 -4.32 15.88
CA GLN A 262 0.89 -3.12 16.72
C GLN A 262 -0.56 -2.77 17.06
N GLU A 263 -0.77 -1.94 18.10
CA GLU A 263 -2.11 -1.60 18.58
C GLU A 263 -2.92 -0.83 17.54
N GLU A 264 -2.28 0.11 16.83
CA GLU A 264 -2.90 0.98 15.84
C GLU A 264 -1.91 1.40 14.76
N ILE A 265 -2.38 1.85 13.61
CA ILE A 265 -1.55 2.56 12.64
C ILE A 265 -1.26 3.94 13.22
N PHE A 266 0.04 4.23 13.40
CA PHE A 266 0.46 5.46 14.04
C PHE A 266 0.20 6.66 13.13
N ASN A 267 -0.57 7.64 13.60
CA ASN A 267 -0.78 8.89 12.88
C ASN A 267 0.46 9.78 12.98
N LEU A 268 1.14 9.99 11.85
CA LEU A 268 2.34 10.83 11.78
C LEU A 268 2.01 12.33 11.68
N ARG A 269 0.75 12.64 11.48
CA ARG A 269 0.23 14.00 11.50
C ARG A 269 -0.19 14.32 12.93
N LYS A 270 0.43 15.32 13.52
CA LYS A 270 -0.11 15.90 14.77
C LYS A 270 -1.42 16.62 14.39
N ASP A 271 -2.52 16.12 14.90
CA ASP A 271 -3.76 16.89 14.87
C ASP A 271 -3.54 18.14 15.74
N ASP A 272 -3.63 19.32 15.12
CA ASP A 272 -3.72 20.58 15.82
C ASP A 272 -5.07 20.70 16.54
#